data_8a7304437faf4e5b9324a8a11a7cabab
#
_entry.id   8a7304437faf4e5b9324a8a11a7cabab
#
_cell.length_a   1.000
_cell.length_b   1.000
_cell.length_c   1.000
_cell.angle_alpha   90.00
_cell.angle_beta   90.00
_cell.angle_gamma   90.00
#
_symmetry.space_group_name_H-M   'P 1'
#
loop_
_entity.id
_entity.type
_entity.pdbx_description
1 polymer ?
#
loop_
_entity_poly.entity_id
_entity_poly.type
_entity_poly.pdbx_seq_one_letter_code
_entity_poly.pdbx_strand_id
1 'polypeptide(L)'
;MDDKKLEALAKELAKDIKSEKDLSALSRRLVKLTVETALNAEIEDHMGYPKNNPDGRNTGNSRNGSTPKTLKGNFGHLEMKTPRDRNGTFNPQFVKKGQTRLTEFDDQILALYAKGMTTRDIVATFKEMYDATVSATLISKVTDSVLDQVHAWQNRPLDDVYPIIYLDCIVVKIRQDNQVINKSVYLALGINSEGHKELMGIWFAETEGAKFWLSVLTELQNRGLKDIFIACVDGLKGFPDAIKTAYPEAKVQLCIVHMVRNSLKYVVHKDMKQVATGLKSIYNSPTLALVFDSCRFIFPTFCGNI
;
A
#
# COMPACT_ATOMS: atom_id res chain seq x y z
N MET A 1 9.73 29.72 -10.49
CA MET A 1 10.59 30.63 -9.70
C MET A 1 11.90 30.74 -10.46
N ASP A 2 12.51 31.92 -10.56
CA ASP A 2 13.70 32.10 -11.38
C ASP A 2 14.92 31.51 -10.67
N ASP A 3 15.57 30.52 -11.29
CA ASP A 3 16.70 29.76 -10.71
C ASP A 3 17.85 30.68 -10.29
N LYS A 4 18.10 31.77 -11.04
CA LYS A 4 19.12 32.76 -10.71
C LYS A 4 18.85 33.47 -9.37
N LYS A 5 17.58 33.74 -9.07
CA LYS A 5 17.19 34.36 -7.79
C LYS A 5 17.34 33.38 -6.66
N LEU A 6 17.02 32.08 -6.88
CA LEU A 6 17.22 31.00 -5.92
C LEU A 6 18.70 30.80 -5.61
N GLU A 7 19.57 30.78 -6.61
CA GLU A 7 21.01 30.66 -6.43
C GLU A 7 21.62 31.83 -5.64
N ALA A 8 21.17 33.08 -5.93
CA ALA A 8 21.62 34.25 -5.19
C ALA A 8 21.24 34.17 -3.71
N LEU A 9 19.97 33.79 -3.43
CA LEU A 9 19.49 33.59 -2.06
C LEU A 9 20.23 32.46 -1.35
N ALA A 10 20.44 31.33 -2.04
CA ALA A 10 21.18 30.19 -1.49
C ALA A 10 22.63 30.57 -1.13
N LYS A 11 23.33 31.36 -1.97
CA LYS A 11 24.69 31.85 -1.70
C LYS A 11 24.73 32.77 -0.47
N GLU A 12 23.70 33.56 -0.27
CA GLU A 12 23.62 34.45 0.90
C GLU A 12 23.38 33.63 2.18
N LEU A 13 22.42 32.72 2.15
CA LEU A 13 22.08 31.86 3.29
C LEU A 13 23.19 30.87 3.67
N ALA A 14 23.97 30.41 2.69
CA ALA A 14 25.08 29.47 2.92
C ALA A 14 26.25 30.08 3.74
N LYS A 15 26.36 31.40 3.81
CA LYS A 15 27.44 32.06 4.57
C LYS A 15 27.45 31.72 6.06
N ASP A 16 26.28 31.48 6.61
CA ASP A 16 26.10 31.23 8.05
C ASP A 16 25.99 29.74 8.41
N ILE A 17 26.01 28.83 7.41
CA ILE A 17 25.92 27.38 7.62
C ILE A 17 27.32 26.80 7.83
N LYS A 18 27.57 26.25 9.03
CA LYS A 18 28.83 25.59 9.39
C LYS A 18 28.66 24.12 9.76
N SER A 19 27.43 23.65 9.95
CA SER A 19 27.12 22.26 10.35
C SER A 19 25.80 21.79 9.76
N GLU A 20 25.57 20.48 9.77
CA GLU A 20 24.28 19.88 9.40
C GLU A 20 23.12 20.37 10.28
N LYS A 21 23.42 20.68 11.55
CA LYS A 21 22.45 21.27 12.48
C LYS A 21 22.02 22.67 12.04
N ASP A 22 22.97 23.48 11.56
CA ASP A 22 22.67 24.83 11.04
C ASP A 22 21.80 24.72 9.79
N LEU A 23 22.11 23.79 8.88
CA LEU A 23 21.33 23.54 7.68
C LEU A 23 19.89 23.12 8.04
N SER A 24 19.72 22.21 9.00
CA SER A 24 18.41 21.76 9.48
C SER A 24 17.62 22.90 10.14
N ALA A 25 18.28 23.72 10.94
CA ALA A 25 17.66 24.89 11.57
C ALA A 25 17.23 25.94 10.55
N LEU A 26 18.07 26.22 9.53
CA LEU A 26 17.75 27.12 8.46
C LEU A 26 16.57 26.60 7.61
N SER A 27 16.60 25.32 7.22
CA SER A 27 15.51 24.69 6.45
C SER A 27 14.18 24.81 7.20
N ARG A 28 14.17 24.54 8.49
CA ARG A 28 12.97 24.68 9.36
C ARG A 28 12.49 26.12 9.40
N ARG A 29 13.39 27.07 9.50
CA ARG A 29 13.07 28.52 9.52
C ARG A 29 12.52 28.98 8.17
N LEU A 30 13.10 28.53 7.06
CA LEU A 30 12.61 28.82 5.71
C LEU A 30 11.19 28.28 5.49
N VAL A 31 10.94 27.01 5.83
CA VAL A 31 9.61 26.42 5.75
C VAL A 31 8.60 27.22 6.56
N LYS A 32 8.94 27.59 7.81
CA LYS A 32 8.08 28.44 8.65
C LYS A 32 7.72 29.76 7.97
N LEU A 33 8.73 30.50 7.51
CA LEU A 33 8.52 31.79 6.88
C LEU A 33 7.69 31.67 5.61
N THR A 34 7.95 30.66 4.79
CA THR A 34 7.19 30.41 3.56
C THR A 34 5.71 30.13 3.85
N VAL A 35 5.44 29.26 4.82
CA VAL A 35 4.06 28.92 5.21
C VAL A 35 3.35 30.11 5.84
N GLU A 36 3.99 30.85 6.73
CA GLU A 36 3.39 32.05 7.34
C GLU A 36 3.14 33.15 6.28
N THR A 37 4.01 33.27 5.28
CA THR A 37 3.82 34.23 4.17
C THR A 37 2.68 33.80 3.27
N ALA A 38 2.55 32.52 2.93
CA ALA A 38 1.44 32.00 2.16
C ALA A 38 0.09 32.23 2.87
N LEU A 39 0.02 31.96 4.17
CA LEU A 39 -1.19 32.22 4.98
C LEU A 39 -1.52 33.72 5.08
N ASN A 40 -0.52 34.56 5.09
CA ASN A 40 -0.74 36.02 5.08
C ASN A 40 -1.25 36.51 3.71
N ALA A 41 -0.79 35.90 2.60
CA ALA A 41 -1.36 36.18 1.29
C ALA A 41 -2.80 35.71 1.17
N GLU A 42 -3.13 34.49 1.64
CA GLU A 42 -4.51 33.99 1.63
C GLU A 42 -5.48 34.90 2.42
N ILE A 43 -5.07 35.40 3.59
CA ILE A 43 -5.94 36.31 4.35
C ILE A 43 -6.01 37.68 3.69
N GLU A 44 -4.99 38.11 2.97
CA GLU A 44 -4.99 39.34 2.19
C GLU A 44 -6.00 39.27 1.06
N ASP A 45 -5.99 38.18 0.30
CA ASP A 45 -6.97 37.91 -0.75
C ASP A 45 -8.40 37.82 -0.18
N HIS A 46 -8.57 37.14 0.97
CA HIS A 46 -9.86 37.03 1.63
C HIS A 46 -10.42 38.38 2.13
N MET A 47 -9.55 39.24 2.61
CA MET A 47 -9.93 40.56 3.16
C MET A 47 -10.05 41.63 2.08
N GLY A 48 -9.39 41.45 0.93
CA GLY A 48 -9.32 42.43 -0.16
C GLY A 48 -8.38 43.61 0.10
N TYR A 49 -7.57 43.56 1.18
CA TYR A 49 -6.60 44.62 1.49
C TYR A 49 -5.38 44.07 2.24
N PRO A 50 -4.19 44.69 2.04
CA PRO A 50 -2.95 44.28 2.71
C PRO A 50 -2.95 44.65 4.21
N LYS A 51 -2.01 44.02 4.94
CA LYS A 51 -1.86 44.29 6.37
C LYS A 51 -1.53 45.76 6.61
N ASN A 52 -2.18 46.36 7.62
CA ASN A 52 -2.04 47.76 8.04
C ASN A 52 -2.54 48.81 7.00
N ASN A 53 -3.30 48.38 5.99
CA ASN A 53 -3.89 49.35 5.03
C ASN A 53 -5.10 50.08 5.64
N PRO A 54 -5.23 51.40 5.49
CA PRO A 54 -6.38 52.19 5.88
C PRO A 54 -7.69 51.76 5.24
N ASP A 55 -7.68 51.16 4.06
CA ASP A 55 -8.85 50.65 3.31
C ASP A 55 -9.63 49.59 4.08
N GLY A 56 -8.99 48.92 5.03
CA GLY A 56 -9.66 47.97 5.95
C GLY A 56 -10.54 48.59 7.00
N ARG A 57 -10.60 49.93 7.10
CA ARG A 57 -11.48 50.61 8.05
C ARG A 57 -12.92 50.62 7.53
N ASN A 58 -13.88 50.24 8.40
CA ASN A 58 -15.32 50.22 8.10
C ASN A 58 -15.75 49.17 7.03
N THR A 59 -14.97 48.17 6.72
CA THR A 59 -15.34 47.09 5.78
C THR A 59 -16.26 46.04 6.38
N GLY A 60 -16.64 46.13 7.65
CA GLY A 60 -17.46 45.14 8.36
C GLY A 60 -16.66 43.96 8.88
N ASN A 61 -15.45 43.71 8.40
CA ASN A 61 -14.53 42.71 8.91
C ASN A 61 -13.11 43.28 9.00
N SER A 62 -12.29 42.76 9.90
CA SER A 62 -10.92 43.24 10.08
C SER A 62 -10.00 42.08 10.52
N ARG A 63 -8.71 42.24 10.26
CA ARG A 63 -7.70 41.27 10.78
C ARG A 63 -7.72 41.31 12.30
N ASN A 64 -7.74 40.14 12.93
CA ASN A 64 -7.81 39.96 14.39
C ASN A 64 -6.60 39.15 14.92
N GLY A 65 -5.38 39.61 14.60
CA GLY A 65 -4.17 39.00 15.06
C GLY A 65 -3.93 37.60 14.44
N SER A 66 -3.24 36.76 15.19
CA SER A 66 -2.88 35.39 14.78
C SER A 66 -3.01 34.42 15.95
N THR A 67 -3.26 33.17 15.66
CA THR A 67 -3.29 32.07 16.64
C THR A 67 -2.02 31.24 16.47
N PRO A 68 -1.29 30.92 17.57
CA PRO A 68 -0.16 30.00 17.50
C PRO A 68 -0.66 28.59 17.13
N LYS A 69 0.08 27.92 16.28
CA LYS A 69 -0.22 26.57 15.79
C LYS A 69 1.05 25.79 15.64
N THR A 70 1.05 24.53 16.05
CA THR A 70 2.16 23.61 15.83
C THR A 70 1.77 22.60 14.75
N LEU A 71 2.56 22.54 13.67
CA LEU A 71 2.45 21.52 12.64
C LEU A 71 3.59 20.50 12.80
N LYS A 72 3.26 19.23 12.58
CA LYS A 72 4.23 18.14 12.46
C LYS A 72 4.51 17.86 10.99
N GLY A 73 5.76 17.65 10.64
CA GLY A 73 6.19 17.37 9.28
C GLY A 73 7.58 16.77 9.25
N ASN A 74 8.15 16.59 8.07
CA ASN A 74 9.48 16.01 7.83
C ASN A 74 10.63 16.79 8.51
N PHE A 75 10.37 18.02 8.91
CA PHE A 75 11.29 18.90 9.63
C PHE A 75 11.03 18.93 11.16
N GLY A 76 10.25 17.97 11.69
CA GLY A 76 9.86 17.91 13.09
C GLY A 76 8.67 18.81 13.43
N HIS A 77 8.72 19.45 14.61
CA HIS A 77 7.69 20.38 15.07
C HIS A 77 7.93 21.78 14.52
N LEU A 78 6.95 22.34 13.84
CA LEU A 78 6.96 23.70 13.30
C LEU A 78 5.94 24.56 14.05
N GLU A 79 6.44 25.45 14.91
CA GLU A 79 5.59 26.46 15.56
C GLU A 79 5.40 27.66 14.63
N MET A 80 4.17 27.94 14.29
CA MET A 80 3.80 28.98 13.34
C MET A 80 2.61 29.79 13.82
N LYS A 81 2.38 30.95 13.20
CA LYS A 81 1.26 31.83 13.48
C LYS A 81 0.26 31.81 12.33
N THR A 82 -0.96 31.36 12.58
CA THR A 82 -2.06 31.37 11.61
C THR A 82 -2.85 32.66 11.79
N PRO A 83 -2.97 33.51 10.75
CA PRO A 83 -3.73 34.74 10.83
C PRO A 83 -5.24 34.44 10.97
N ARG A 84 -5.99 35.37 11.55
CA ARG A 84 -7.44 35.28 11.68
C ARG A 84 -8.11 36.62 11.45
N ASP A 85 -9.34 36.58 11.00
CA ASP A 85 -10.25 37.73 10.89
C ASP A 85 -11.15 37.84 12.10
N ARG A 86 -11.81 39.00 12.25
CA ARG A 86 -12.68 39.28 13.40
C ARG A 86 -13.96 38.47 13.37
N ASN A 87 -14.51 38.24 12.18
CA ASN A 87 -15.76 37.51 11.99
C ASN A 87 -15.57 35.98 11.94
N GLY A 88 -14.34 35.50 11.94
CA GLY A 88 -14.04 34.05 11.89
C GLY A 88 -14.36 33.39 10.55
N THR A 89 -14.57 34.15 9.49
CA THR A 89 -14.95 33.71 8.16
C THR A 89 -13.75 33.21 7.35
N PHE A 90 -12.53 33.65 7.67
CA PHE A 90 -11.32 33.20 7.00
C PHE A 90 -11.09 31.72 7.23
N ASN A 91 -11.01 30.96 6.15
CA ASN A 91 -10.72 29.51 6.16
C ASN A 91 -9.49 29.23 5.30
N PRO A 92 -8.29 29.13 5.91
CA PRO A 92 -7.06 28.95 5.17
C PRO A 92 -7.06 27.61 4.44
N GLN A 93 -6.60 27.60 3.20
CA GLN A 93 -6.52 26.41 2.34
C GLN A 93 -5.18 25.68 2.51
N PHE A 94 -4.09 26.45 2.62
CA PHE A 94 -2.75 25.91 2.74
C PHE A 94 -2.54 25.12 4.04
N VAL A 95 -3.07 25.61 5.15
CA VAL A 95 -3.08 24.92 6.45
C VAL A 95 -4.48 25.00 7.05
N LYS A 96 -5.29 24.00 6.85
CA LYS A 96 -6.70 23.97 7.25
C LYS A 96 -6.89 24.15 8.77
N LYS A 97 -8.06 24.67 9.17
CA LYS A 97 -8.45 24.73 10.59
C LYS A 97 -8.40 23.33 11.19
N GLY A 98 -7.81 23.18 12.37
CA GLY A 98 -7.69 21.86 13.04
C GLY A 98 -6.55 20.97 12.52
N GLN A 99 -5.94 21.26 11.38
CA GLN A 99 -4.81 20.48 10.88
C GLN A 99 -3.59 20.63 11.79
N THR A 100 -3.05 19.53 12.28
CA THR A 100 -1.91 19.47 13.20
C THR A 100 -0.66 18.90 12.57
N ARG A 101 -0.74 18.44 11.32
CA ARG A 101 0.35 17.83 10.56
C ARG A 101 0.20 18.07 9.06
N LEU A 102 1.28 17.98 8.32
CA LEU A 102 1.25 18.02 6.86
C LEU A 102 0.81 16.67 6.28
N THR A 103 0.21 16.67 5.10
CA THR A 103 -0.29 15.46 4.43
C THR A 103 0.84 14.46 4.14
N GLU A 104 2.00 14.94 3.71
CA GLU A 104 3.19 14.12 3.48
C GLU A 104 3.61 13.26 4.68
N PHE A 105 3.27 13.70 5.89
CA PHE A 105 3.55 12.97 7.12
C PHE A 105 2.67 11.72 7.26
N ASP A 106 1.42 11.82 6.86
CA ASP A 106 0.48 10.70 6.83
C ASP A 106 0.87 9.69 5.73
N ASP A 107 1.30 10.17 4.56
CA ASP A 107 1.78 9.34 3.45
C ASP A 107 3.02 8.52 3.85
N GLN A 108 3.92 9.10 4.64
CA GLN A 108 5.09 8.37 5.16
C GLN A 108 4.69 7.28 6.15
N ILE A 109 3.72 7.54 7.04
CA ILE A 109 3.17 6.53 7.94
C ILE A 109 2.60 5.37 7.13
N LEU A 110 1.81 5.66 6.10
CA LEU A 110 1.23 4.65 5.21
C LEU A 110 2.30 3.86 4.47
N ALA A 111 3.34 4.52 3.95
CA ALA A 111 4.44 3.87 3.24
C ALA A 111 5.22 2.89 4.14
N LEU A 112 5.50 3.27 5.39
CA LEU A 112 6.19 2.41 6.35
C LEU A 112 5.29 1.24 6.78
N TYR A 113 4.01 1.49 7.01
CA TYR A 113 3.03 0.47 7.34
C TYR A 113 2.87 -0.55 6.20
N ALA A 114 2.77 -0.09 4.96
CA ALA A 114 2.70 -0.94 3.76
C ALA A 114 3.97 -1.79 3.55
N LYS A 115 5.12 -1.35 4.06
CA LYS A 115 6.37 -2.16 4.10
C LYS A 115 6.37 -3.21 5.21
N GLY A 116 5.31 -3.35 5.99
CA GLY A 116 5.17 -4.35 7.04
C GLY A 116 5.73 -3.93 8.41
N MET A 117 6.05 -2.65 8.61
CA MET A 117 6.50 -2.17 9.93
C MET A 117 5.35 -2.19 10.94
N THR A 118 5.65 -2.60 12.16
CA THR A 118 4.67 -2.53 13.24
C THR A 118 4.42 -1.08 13.67
N THR A 119 3.29 -0.82 14.31
CA THR A 119 2.99 0.53 14.85
C THR A 119 4.07 1.02 15.81
N ARG A 120 4.71 0.12 16.56
CA ARG A 120 5.82 0.44 17.49
C ARG A 120 7.08 0.85 16.74
N ASP A 121 7.41 0.11 15.67
CA ASP A 121 8.59 0.40 14.84
C ASP A 121 8.41 1.74 14.12
N ILE A 122 7.20 2.03 13.63
CA ILE A 122 6.88 3.32 13.02
C ILE A 122 7.05 4.45 14.03
N VAL A 123 6.54 4.30 15.26
CA VAL A 123 6.74 5.30 16.34
C VAL A 123 8.22 5.53 16.61
N ALA A 124 9.01 4.47 16.72
CA ALA A 124 10.46 4.56 16.95
C ALA A 124 11.17 5.26 15.78
N THR A 125 10.87 4.86 14.54
CA THR A 125 11.43 5.44 13.31
C THR A 125 11.14 6.94 13.21
N PHE A 126 9.90 7.37 13.48
CA PHE A 126 9.55 8.78 13.44
C PHE A 126 10.26 9.60 14.52
N LYS A 127 10.45 9.01 15.72
CA LYS A 127 11.21 9.65 16.78
C LYS A 127 12.69 9.81 16.41
N GLU A 128 13.28 8.79 15.81
CA GLU A 128 14.69 8.77 15.40
C GLU A 128 14.97 9.71 14.22
N MET A 129 14.16 9.63 13.16
CA MET A 129 14.43 10.36 11.90
C MET A 129 13.99 11.83 11.95
N TYR A 130 12.89 12.13 12.64
CA TYR A 130 12.25 13.45 12.59
C TYR A 130 12.14 14.13 13.95
N ASP A 131 12.64 13.51 15.02
CA ASP A 131 12.41 13.93 16.42
C ASP A 131 10.91 14.20 16.69
N ALA A 132 10.05 13.48 15.97
CA ALA A 132 8.60 13.66 16.01
C ALA A 132 7.94 12.52 16.77
N THR A 133 7.07 12.86 17.72
CA THR A 133 6.28 11.86 18.46
C THR A 133 4.99 11.56 17.71
N VAL A 134 4.83 10.33 17.24
CA VAL A 134 3.58 9.78 16.72
C VAL A 134 3.02 8.77 17.72
N SER A 135 1.71 8.73 17.87
CA SER A 135 1.06 7.72 18.72
C SER A 135 0.59 6.53 17.88
N ALA A 136 0.49 5.36 18.48
CA ALA A 136 -0.10 4.19 17.83
C ALA A 136 -1.54 4.47 17.34
N THR A 137 -2.31 5.25 18.11
CA THR A 137 -3.65 5.69 17.74
C THR A 137 -3.65 6.58 16.48
N LEU A 138 -2.63 7.43 16.31
CA LEU A 138 -2.50 8.23 15.09
C LEU A 138 -2.23 7.33 13.88
N ILE A 139 -1.32 6.37 14.01
CA ILE A 139 -1.01 5.41 12.94
C ILE A 139 -2.28 4.67 12.53
N SER A 140 -3.06 4.15 13.49
CA SER A 140 -4.35 3.51 13.20
C SER A 140 -5.31 4.44 12.46
N LYS A 141 -5.46 5.70 12.88
CA LYS A 141 -6.33 6.66 12.18
C LYS A 141 -5.87 6.94 10.75
N VAL A 142 -4.56 7.01 10.53
CA VAL A 142 -4.01 7.23 9.19
C VAL A 142 -4.22 6.00 8.31
N THR A 143 -4.02 4.79 8.84
CA THR A 143 -4.32 3.55 8.10
C THR A 143 -5.82 3.37 7.84
N ASP A 144 -6.67 3.75 8.78
CA ASP A 144 -8.13 3.70 8.62
C ASP A 144 -8.62 4.69 7.53
N SER A 145 -7.94 5.82 7.35
CA SER A 145 -8.34 6.84 6.36
C SER A 145 -8.27 6.37 4.90
N VAL A 146 -7.56 5.28 4.61
CA VAL A 146 -7.47 4.71 3.26
C VAL A 146 -8.44 3.55 3.03
N LEU A 147 -9.22 3.14 4.05
CA LEU A 147 -10.14 2.01 3.93
C LEU A 147 -11.18 2.21 2.84
N ASP A 148 -11.73 3.42 2.69
CA ASP A 148 -12.70 3.72 1.63
C ASP A 148 -12.08 3.53 0.24
N GLN A 149 -10.81 3.90 0.06
CA GLN A 149 -10.08 3.68 -1.19
C GLN A 149 -9.80 2.20 -1.42
N VAL A 150 -9.48 1.43 -0.37
CA VAL A 150 -9.31 -0.02 -0.44
C VAL A 150 -10.63 -0.69 -0.83
N HIS A 151 -11.75 -0.27 -0.24
CA HIS A 151 -13.08 -0.77 -0.60
C HIS A 151 -13.46 -0.42 -2.04
N ALA A 152 -13.21 0.81 -2.49
CA ALA A 152 -13.45 1.22 -3.87
C ALA A 152 -12.59 0.40 -4.85
N TRP A 153 -11.31 0.17 -4.51
CA TRP A 153 -10.42 -0.68 -5.29
C TRP A 153 -10.91 -2.14 -5.34
N GLN A 154 -11.32 -2.72 -4.20
CA GLN A 154 -11.81 -4.09 -4.11
C GLN A 154 -13.07 -4.29 -4.97
N ASN A 155 -13.94 -3.29 -5.04
CA ASN A 155 -15.22 -3.37 -5.77
C ASN A 155 -15.16 -2.75 -7.18
N ARG A 156 -13.98 -2.38 -7.67
CA ARG A 156 -13.86 -1.79 -9.00
C ARG A 156 -14.33 -2.76 -10.10
N PRO A 157 -14.89 -2.26 -11.22
CA PRO A 157 -15.14 -3.08 -12.40
C PRO A 157 -13.87 -3.77 -12.88
N LEU A 158 -14.01 -4.95 -13.41
CA LEU A 158 -12.95 -5.74 -14.05
C LEU A 158 -13.16 -5.76 -15.56
N ASP A 159 -12.11 -6.09 -16.30
CA ASP A 159 -12.22 -6.36 -17.72
C ASP A 159 -13.09 -7.61 -17.95
N ASP A 160 -13.75 -7.66 -19.11
CA ASP A 160 -14.63 -8.77 -19.49
C ASP A 160 -13.89 -10.10 -19.58
N VAL A 161 -12.60 -10.07 -19.93
CA VAL A 161 -11.78 -11.27 -20.19
C VAL A 161 -10.39 -11.13 -19.55
N TYR A 162 -10.01 -12.15 -18.81
CA TYR A 162 -8.62 -12.35 -18.34
C TYR A 162 -8.11 -13.69 -18.89
N PRO A 163 -7.16 -13.67 -19.85
CA PRO A 163 -6.59 -14.90 -20.42
C PRO A 163 -6.06 -15.89 -19.37
N ILE A 164 -5.42 -15.41 -18.33
CA ILE A 164 -4.91 -16.25 -17.25
C ILE A 164 -5.25 -15.62 -15.90
N ILE A 165 -5.78 -16.41 -14.98
CA ILE A 165 -5.91 -16.04 -13.59
C ILE A 165 -5.15 -17.01 -12.67
N TYR A 166 -4.61 -16.48 -11.61
CA TYR A 166 -3.99 -17.24 -10.51
C TYR A 166 -4.85 -17.05 -9.27
N LEU A 167 -5.27 -18.14 -8.69
CA LEU A 167 -6.06 -18.18 -7.47
C LEU A 167 -5.26 -18.93 -6.40
N ASP A 168 -4.86 -18.24 -5.35
CA ASP A 168 -4.01 -18.78 -4.30
C ASP A 168 -4.53 -18.39 -2.92
N CYS A 169 -4.26 -19.20 -1.93
CA CYS A 169 -4.63 -18.97 -0.55
C CYS A 169 -3.41 -19.04 0.37
N ILE A 170 -3.20 -17.97 1.13
CA ILE A 170 -2.10 -17.87 2.07
C ILE A 170 -2.68 -17.87 3.48
N VAL A 171 -2.19 -18.78 4.35
CA VAL A 171 -2.55 -18.77 5.75
C VAL A 171 -1.62 -17.85 6.53
N VAL A 172 -2.19 -16.82 7.14
CA VAL A 172 -1.47 -15.85 7.96
C VAL A 172 -1.90 -15.96 9.43
N LYS A 173 -0.97 -15.65 10.33
CA LYS A 173 -1.26 -15.55 11.76
C LYS A 173 -1.62 -14.11 12.08
N ILE A 174 -2.81 -13.91 12.59
CA ILE A 174 -3.27 -12.60 13.05
C ILE A 174 -3.56 -12.63 14.55
N ARG A 175 -3.43 -11.48 15.20
CA ARG A 175 -3.81 -11.33 16.60
C ARG A 175 -5.21 -10.72 16.67
N GLN A 176 -6.16 -11.49 17.16
CA GLN A 176 -7.54 -11.08 17.38
C GLN A 176 -7.95 -11.49 18.80
N ASP A 177 -8.59 -10.59 19.55
CA ASP A 177 -9.08 -10.84 20.92
C ASP A 177 -8.01 -11.43 21.86
N ASN A 178 -6.80 -10.85 21.81
CA ASN A 178 -5.61 -11.30 22.54
C ASN A 178 -5.12 -12.73 22.22
N GLN A 179 -5.68 -13.39 21.22
CA GLN A 179 -5.25 -14.71 20.75
C GLN A 179 -4.60 -14.61 19.37
N VAL A 180 -3.68 -15.53 19.08
CA VAL A 180 -3.11 -15.68 17.74
C VAL A 180 -3.91 -16.75 17.02
N ILE A 181 -4.65 -16.34 15.99
CA ILE A 181 -5.45 -17.23 15.16
C ILE A 181 -4.86 -17.30 13.75
N ASN A 182 -5.08 -18.41 13.07
CA ASN A 182 -4.80 -18.54 11.65
C ASN A 182 -5.97 -17.95 10.86
N LYS A 183 -5.67 -17.16 9.83
CA LYS A 183 -6.67 -16.65 8.89
C LYS A 183 -6.22 -16.92 7.48
N SER A 184 -7.13 -17.38 6.65
CA SER A 184 -6.91 -17.63 5.22
C SER A 184 -7.11 -16.31 4.45
N VAL A 185 -6.09 -15.94 3.66
CA VAL A 185 -6.11 -14.78 2.77
C VAL A 185 -6.15 -15.30 1.33
N TYR A 186 -7.24 -15.05 0.66
CA TYR A 186 -7.48 -15.45 -0.72
C TYR A 186 -7.06 -14.35 -1.66
N LEU A 187 -6.32 -14.70 -2.67
CA LEU A 187 -5.76 -13.80 -3.66
C LEU A 187 -6.19 -14.22 -5.06
N ALA A 188 -6.73 -13.29 -5.82
CA ALA A 188 -6.95 -13.47 -7.25
C ALA A 188 -6.06 -12.49 -8.02
N LEU A 189 -5.20 -13.01 -8.89
CA LEU A 189 -4.30 -12.25 -9.73
C LEU A 189 -4.57 -12.61 -11.18
N GLY A 190 -4.92 -11.62 -12.00
CA GLY A 190 -5.18 -11.78 -13.42
C GLY A 190 -4.03 -11.30 -14.30
N ILE A 191 -3.93 -11.88 -15.50
CA ILE A 191 -3.16 -11.31 -16.60
C ILE A 191 -4.20 -10.79 -17.58
N ASN A 192 -4.21 -9.47 -17.82
CA ASN A 192 -5.15 -8.85 -18.74
C ASN A 192 -4.77 -9.10 -20.21
N SER A 193 -5.59 -8.62 -21.14
CA SER A 193 -5.36 -8.78 -22.59
C SER A 193 -4.06 -8.11 -23.10
N GLU A 194 -3.53 -7.15 -22.37
CA GLU A 194 -2.26 -6.48 -22.66
C GLU A 194 -1.03 -7.22 -22.08
N GLY A 195 -1.24 -8.31 -21.33
CA GLY A 195 -0.18 -9.09 -20.70
C GLY A 195 0.27 -8.54 -19.34
N HIS A 196 -0.39 -7.53 -18.79
CA HIS A 196 -0.06 -6.98 -17.48
C HIS A 196 -0.68 -7.81 -16.37
N LYS A 197 0.09 -8.00 -15.28
CA LYS A 197 -0.40 -8.63 -14.06
C LYS A 197 -1.17 -7.62 -13.21
N GLU A 198 -2.35 -8.03 -12.78
CA GLU A 198 -3.25 -7.21 -11.98
C GLU A 198 -3.78 -8.00 -10.78
N LEU A 199 -3.72 -7.40 -9.60
CA LEU A 199 -4.36 -7.96 -8.42
C LEU A 199 -5.85 -7.64 -8.49
N MET A 200 -6.67 -8.66 -8.71
CA MET A 200 -8.13 -8.53 -8.91
C MET A 200 -8.88 -8.33 -7.59
N GLY A 201 -8.39 -8.94 -6.50
CA GLY A 201 -8.99 -8.78 -5.19
C GLY A 201 -8.29 -9.60 -4.12
N ILE A 202 -8.63 -9.29 -2.85
CA ILE A 202 -8.15 -9.96 -1.64
C ILE A 202 -9.35 -10.21 -0.73
N TRP A 203 -9.50 -11.45 -0.27
CA TRP A 203 -10.59 -11.84 0.65
C TRP A 203 -10.04 -12.58 1.85
N PHE A 204 -10.78 -12.53 2.95
CA PHE A 204 -10.39 -13.14 4.21
C PHE A 204 -11.46 -14.14 4.66
N ALA A 205 -11.02 -15.32 5.10
CA ALA A 205 -11.88 -16.31 5.73
C ALA A 205 -11.15 -17.01 6.88
N GLU A 206 -11.88 -17.71 7.72
CA GLU A 206 -11.29 -18.47 8.83
C GLU A 206 -10.55 -19.71 8.33
N THR A 207 -11.10 -20.37 7.32
CA THR A 207 -10.56 -21.60 6.76
C THR A 207 -10.61 -21.57 5.24
N GLU A 208 -9.68 -22.27 4.62
CA GLU A 208 -9.69 -22.47 3.17
C GLU A 208 -10.78 -23.50 2.78
N GLY A 209 -11.54 -23.19 1.70
CA GLY A 209 -12.58 -24.11 1.22
C GLY A 209 -13.10 -23.77 -0.16
N ALA A 210 -13.50 -24.81 -0.93
CA ALA A 210 -14.02 -24.66 -2.27
C ALA A 210 -15.30 -23.81 -2.33
N LYS A 211 -16.14 -23.83 -1.29
CA LYS A 211 -17.33 -22.96 -1.20
C LYS A 211 -16.98 -21.49 -1.18
N PHE A 212 -15.92 -21.12 -0.45
CA PHE A 212 -15.50 -19.73 -0.40
C PHE A 212 -14.92 -19.29 -1.75
N TRP A 213 -14.16 -20.16 -2.40
CA TRP A 213 -13.69 -19.92 -3.76
C TRP A 213 -14.83 -19.68 -4.75
N LEU A 214 -15.91 -20.43 -4.63
CA LEU A 214 -17.08 -20.20 -5.47
C LEU A 214 -17.68 -18.80 -5.23
N SER A 215 -17.74 -18.33 -4.00
CA SER A 215 -18.20 -16.95 -3.71
C SER A 215 -17.27 -15.90 -4.28
N VAL A 216 -15.94 -16.11 -4.22
CA VAL A 216 -14.94 -15.22 -4.85
C VAL A 216 -15.14 -15.17 -6.37
N LEU A 217 -15.29 -16.32 -7.03
CA LEU A 217 -15.52 -16.39 -8.47
C LEU A 217 -16.81 -15.68 -8.87
N THR A 218 -17.89 -15.86 -8.09
CA THR A 218 -19.17 -15.16 -8.32
C THR A 218 -19.01 -13.64 -8.15
N GLU A 219 -18.24 -13.18 -7.17
CA GLU A 219 -17.95 -11.75 -6.99
C GLU A 219 -17.17 -11.19 -8.19
N LEU A 220 -16.17 -11.92 -8.71
CA LEU A 220 -15.45 -11.51 -9.91
C LEU A 220 -16.42 -11.38 -11.12
N GLN A 221 -17.38 -12.29 -11.29
CA GLN A 221 -18.43 -12.18 -12.30
C GLN A 221 -19.29 -10.93 -12.12
N ASN A 222 -19.72 -10.67 -10.87
CA ASN A 222 -20.53 -9.49 -10.55
C ASN A 222 -19.80 -8.17 -10.83
N ARG A 223 -18.46 -8.20 -10.79
CA ARG A 223 -17.59 -7.06 -11.11
C ARG A 223 -17.27 -6.93 -12.61
N GLY A 224 -17.80 -7.82 -13.45
CA GLY A 224 -17.71 -7.73 -14.90
C GLY A 224 -16.91 -8.82 -15.60
N LEU A 225 -16.18 -9.68 -14.88
CA LEU A 225 -15.40 -10.76 -15.48
C LEU A 225 -16.31 -11.82 -16.09
N LYS A 226 -16.33 -11.92 -17.42
CA LYS A 226 -17.19 -12.84 -18.16
C LYS A 226 -16.50 -14.15 -18.53
N ASP A 227 -15.19 -14.09 -18.85
CA ASP A 227 -14.47 -15.26 -19.34
C ASP A 227 -13.02 -15.34 -18.85
N ILE A 228 -12.56 -16.59 -18.71
CA ILE A 228 -11.21 -16.97 -18.29
C ILE A 228 -10.75 -18.12 -19.16
N PHE A 229 -9.57 -18.03 -19.81
CA PHE A 229 -9.07 -19.14 -20.60
C PHE A 229 -8.33 -20.16 -19.72
N ILE A 230 -7.49 -19.72 -18.81
CA ILE A 230 -6.70 -20.60 -17.93
C ILE A 230 -6.82 -20.10 -16.49
N ALA A 231 -7.30 -20.98 -15.61
CA ALA A 231 -7.30 -20.76 -14.15
C ALA A 231 -6.19 -21.61 -13.51
N CYS A 232 -5.16 -20.94 -12.99
CA CYS A 232 -4.06 -21.57 -12.27
C CYS A 232 -4.41 -21.65 -10.78
N VAL A 233 -4.49 -22.86 -10.23
CA VAL A 233 -4.95 -23.12 -8.85
C VAL A 233 -4.06 -24.13 -8.16
N ASP A 234 -4.17 -24.20 -6.83
CA ASP A 234 -3.60 -25.29 -6.07
C ASP A 234 -4.41 -26.60 -6.23
N GLY A 235 -3.99 -27.65 -5.54
CA GLY A 235 -4.67 -28.95 -5.57
C GLY A 235 -5.81 -29.09 -4.58
N LEU A 236 -6.47 -28.01 -4.16
CA LEU A 236 -7.61 -28.06 -3.24
C LEU A 236 -8.77 -28.87 -3.82
N LYS A 237 -9.26 -29.85 -3.06
CA LYS A 237 -10.36 -30.70 -3.48
C LYS A 237 -11.64 -29.89 -3.70
N GLY A 238 -12.29 -30.09 -4.86
CA GLY A 238 -13.52 -29.40 -5.25
C GLY A 238 -13.31 -28.00 -5.83
N PHE A 239 -12.08 -27.50 -5.88
CA PHE A 239 -11.79 -26.21 -6.48
C PHE A 239 -11.97 -26.21 -8.03
N PRO A 240 -11.50 -27.23 -8.76
CA PRO A 240 -11.79 -27.34 -10.18
C PRO A 240 -13.29 -27.34 -10.51
N ASP A 241 -14.11 -27.97 -9.67
CA ASP A 241 -15.55 -28.01 -9.85
C ASP A 241 -16.19 -26.63 -9.61
N ALA A 242 -15.72 -25.89 -8.62
CA ALA A 242 -16.16 -24.52 -8.37
C ALA A 242 -15.83 -23.59 -9.56
N ILE A 243 -14.63 -23.74 -10.16
CA ILE A 243 -14.24 -22.97 -11.35
C ILE A 243 -15.15 -23.32 -12.54
N LYS A 244 -15.35 -24.60 -12.82
CA LYS A 244 -16.23 -25.04 -13.92
C LYS A 244 -17.68 -24.61 -13.73
N THR A 245 -18.13 -24.44 -12.51
CA THR A 245 -19.48 -23.95 -12.21
C THR A 245 -19.60 -22.48 -12.58
N ALA A 246 -18.59 -21.66 -12.25
CA ALA A 246 -18.61 -20.22 -12.55
C ALA A 246 -18.17 -19.91 -14.01
N TYR A 247 -17.16 -20.62 -14.50
CA TYR A 247 -16.55 -20.44 -15.83
C TYR A 247 -16.39 -21.82 -16.52
N PRO A 248 -17.42 -22.33 -17.19
CA PRO A 248 -17.42 -23.69 -17.75
C PRO A 248 -16.33 -23.95 -18.79
N GLU A 249 -15.96 -22.93 -19.58
CA GLU A 249 -14.97 -23.04 -20.64
C GLU A 249 -13.52 -22.87 -20.13
N ALA A 250 -13.34 -22.45 -18.89
CA ALA A 250 -12.01 -22.23 -18.32
C ALA A 250 -11.24 -23.56 -18.18
N LYS A 251 -9.99 -23.55 -18.65
CA LYS A 251 -9.06 -24.67 -18.45
C LYS A 251 -8.39 -24.54 -17.10
N VAL A 252 -8.57 -25.54 -16.24
CA VAL A 252 -7.92 -25.55 -14.92
C VAL A 252 -6.51 -26.10 -15.04
N GLN A 253 -5.52 -25.32 -14.66
CA GLN A 253 -4.11 -25.67 -14.55
C GLN A 253 -3.70 -25.79 -13.09
N LEU A 254 -3.29 -26.97 -12.66
CA LEU A 254 -2.75 -27.14 -11.31
C LEU A 254 -1.37 -26.49 -11.17
N CYS A 255 -1.16 -25.82 -10.05
CA CYS A 255 0.08 -25.13 -9.74
C CYS A 255 1.22 -26.15 -9.54
N ILE A 256 2.23 -26.10 -10.42
CA ILE A 256 3.41 -26.98 -10.37
C ILE A 256 4.16 -26.81 -9.04
N VAL A 257 4.27 -25.59 -8.51
CA VAL A 257 4.96 -25.32 -7.24
C VAL A 257 4.27 -26.05 -6.09
N HIS A 258 2.94 -25.96 -6.00
CA HIS A 258 2.16 -26.67 -4.98
C HIS A 258 2.25 -28.17 -5.15
N MET A 259 2.20 -28.67 -6.39
CA MET A 259 2.36 -30.09 -6.69
C MET A 259 3.72 -30.61 -6.22
N VAL A 260 4.81 -29.91 -6.55
CA VAL A 260 6.16 -30.30 -6.12
C VAL A 260 6.29 -30.26 -4.60
N ARG A 261 5.82 -29.20 -3.94
CA ARG A 261 5.84 -29.09 -2.47
C ARG A 261 5.06 -30.23 -1.81
N ASN A 262 3.91 -30.59 -2.34
CA ASN A 262 3.09 -31.69 -1.83
C ASN A 262 3.79 -33.03 -2.05
N SER A 263 4.38 -33.28 -3.19
CA SER A 263 5.15 -34.50 -3.46
C SER A 263 6.33 -34.66 -2.49
N LEU A 264 7.04 -33.58 -2.20
CA LEU A 264 8.18 -33.60 -1.28
C LEU A 264 7.81 -33.89 0.17
N LYS A 265 6.54 -33.70 0.58
CA LYS A 265 6.08 -34.06 1.94
C LYS A 265 6.18 -35.58 2.21
N TYR A 266 6.14 -36.41 1.20
CA TYR A 266 6.24 -37.87 1.28
C TYR A 266 7.67 -38.38 1.14
N VAL A 267 8.67 -37.50 0.98
CA VAL A 267 10.07 -37.84 0.75
C VAL A 267 10.87 -37.58 2.01
N VAL A 268 11.72 -38.56 2.40
CA VAL A 268 12.63 -38.36 3.53
C VAL A 268 13.65 -37.26 3.24
N HIS A 269 14.03 -36.52 4.27
CA HIS A 269 14.84 -35.29 4.13
C HIS A 269 16.11 -35.47 3.31
N LYS A 270 16.83 -36.60 3.46
CA LYS A 270 18.07 -36.91 2.72
C LYS A 270 17.87 -36.95 1.20
N ASP A 271 16.69 -37.34 0.71
CA ASP A 271 16.41 -37.56 -0.72
C ASP A 271 15.65 -36.38 -1.36
N MET A 272 15.17 -35.41 -0.53
CA MET A 272 14.37 -34.27 -1.00
C MET A 272 15.02 -33.50 -2.15
N LYS A 273 16.35 -33.24 -2.07
CA LYS A 273 17.07 -32.49 -3.10
C LYS A 273 17.11 -33.23 -4.42
N GLN A 274 17.33 -34.56 -4.38
CA GLN A 274 17.39 -35.40 -5.56
C GLN A 274 16.00 -35.51 -6.22
N VAL A 275 14.96 -35.74 -5.44
CA VAL A 275 13.57 -35.80 -5.93
C VAL A 275 13.15 -34.45 -6.52
N ALA A 276 13.46 -33.34 -5.85
CA ALA A 276 13.15 -32.02 -6.37
C ALA A 276 13.84 -31.73 -7.73
N THR A 277 15.10 -32.16 -7.87
CA THR A 277 15.86 -32.05 -9.15
C THR A 277 15.19 -32.90 -10.23
N GLY A 278 14.79 -34.12 -9.89
CA GLY A 278 14.11 -35.01 -10.84
C GLY A 278 12.74 -34.44 -11.26
N LEU A 279 11.92 -33.98 -10.31
CA LEU A 279 10.66 -33.30 -10.65
C LEU A 279 10.87 -32.08 -11.54
N LYS A 280 11.96 -31.32 -11.31
CA LYS A 280 12.32 -30.17 -12.14
C LYS A 280 12.61 -30.58 -13.60
N SER A 281 13.25 -31.69 -13.83
CA SER A 281 13.50 -32.18 -15.20
C SER A 281 12.21 -32.57 -15.93
N ILE A 282 11.20 -33.05 -15.20
CA ILE A 282 9.88 -33.37 -15.76
C ILE A 282 9.15 -32.10 -16.20
N TYR A 283 8.93 -31.16 -15.31
CA TYR A 283 8.09 -29.98 -15.63
C TYR A 283 8.79 -28.93 -16.48
N ASN A 284 10.12 -29.00 -16.64
CA ASN A 284 10.87 -28.14 -17.55
C ASN A 284 11.10 -28.81 -18.93
N SER A 285 10.63 -30.05 -19.12
CA SER A 285 10.80 -30.75 -20.41
C SER A 285 10.02 -30.04 -21.53
N PRO A 286 10.66 -29.69 -22.65
CA PRO A 286 10.02 -28.95 -23.74
C PRO A 286 9.05 -29.80 -24.58
N THR A 287 9.10 -31.12 -24.47
CA THR A 287 8.23 -32.03 -25.23
C THR A 287 7.67 -33.15 -24.34
N LEU A 288 6.52 -33.69 -24.74
CA LEU A 288 5.88 -34.80 -24.03
C LEU A 288 6.77 -36.05 -24.00
N ALA A 289 7.51 -36.32 -25.07
CA ALA A 289 8.45 -37.44 -25.11
C ALA A 289 9.53 -37.34 -24.03
N LEU A 290 10.12 -36.17 -23.87
CA LEU A 290 11.13 -35.90 -22.82
C LEU A 290 10.53 -35.93 -21.40
N VAL A 291 9.25 -35.59 -21.23
CA VAL A 291 8.54 -35.79 -19.98
C VAL A 291 8.50 -37.28 -19.62
N PHE A 292 8.09 -38.16 -20.55
CA PHE A 292 8.05 -39.60 -20.31
C PHE A 292 9.42 -40.19 -20.04
N ASP A 293 10.46 -39.77 -20.76
CA ASP A 293 11.83 -40.20 -20.51
C ASP A 293 12.32 -39.77 -19.12
N SER A 294 12.07 -38.54 -18.73
CA SER A 294 12.40 -38.03 -17.40
C SER A 294 11.65 -38.81 -16.29
N CYS A 295 10.37 -39.12 -16.49
CA CYS A 295 9.59 -39.95 -15.55
C CYS A 295 10.18 -41.35 -15.44
N ARG A 296 10.53 -42.02 -16.54
CA ARG A 296 11.14 -43.36 -16.52
C ARG A 296 12.47 -43.39 -15.78
N PHE A 297 13.23 -42.30 -15.83
CA PHE A 297 14.53 -42.22 -15.13
C PHE A 297 14.36 -42.02 -13.61
N ILE A 298 13.32 -41.32 -13.18
CA ILE A 298 13.11 -41.00 -11.77
C ILE A 298 12.37 -42.13 -11.04
N PHE A 299 11.35 -42.76 -11.66
CA PHE A 299 10.53 -43.78 -11.03
C PHE A 299 11.30 -45.04 -10.60
N PRO A 300 12.24 -45.62 -11.40
CA PRO A 300 13.01 -46.77 -10.96
C PRO A 300 13.91 -46.50 -9.76
N THR A 301 14.38 -45.25 -9.63
CA THR A 301 15.28 -44.87 -8.54
C THR A 301 14.53 -44.77 -7.20
N PHE A 302 13.22 -44.49 -7.23
CA PHE A 302 12.42 -44.29 -6.05
C PHE A 302 11.36 -45.37 -5.76
N CYS A 303 10.92 -46.12 -6.79
CA CYS A 303 9.97 -47.22 -6.65
C CYS A 303 10.63 -48.61 -6.45
N GLY A 304 11.92 -48.70 -6.52
CA GLY A 304 12.67 -49.96 -6.41
C GLY A 304 12.76 -50.53 -4.99
N ASN A 305 12.11 -49.92 -3.98
CA ASN A 305 12.12 -50.36 -2.56
C ASN A 305 10.74 -50.36 -1.93
N ILE A 306 9.67 -50.58 -2.69
CA ILE A 306 8.32 -50.85 -2.13
C ILE A 306 7.94 -52.28 -2.48
#